data_a18c6a64f0226f607f7596d4acdd9e2a
#
_entry.id   a18c6a64f0226f607f7596d4acdd9e2a
#
_cell.length_a   1.000
_cell.length_b   1.000
_cell.length_c   1.000
_cell.angle_alpha   90.00
_cell.angle_beta   90.00
_cell.angle_gamma   90.00
#
_symmetry.space_group_name_H-M   'P 1'
#
loop_
_entity.id
_entity.type
_entity.pdbx_description
1 polymer ?
#
loop_
_entity_poly.entity_id
_entity_poly.type
_entity_poly.pdbx_seq_one_letter_code
_entity_poly.pdbx_strand_id
1 'polypeptide(L)'
;MSDDDVMAFDTDTGVAAVPVVACSELTKDFGGGRGVFDLDFTVRRGETFGFVGPNGAGKTTTIRLLMDLARPDRGHARLFGLDSHTDSVAIKRRVGYLPGELVQWPRVTAGYVLGMLAGLRGGVDETYLHTLADNLQLDLGRRYQDLSHGNKQKLGLVQAFMHRPDLLILDEPTLGLDPLMQRVFHDMLRSATAAGATVLLSSHVLSEVESVCDRIALVRDGRVRRIGSLNELRAKRIHRVEAVMTGELDVDAVAAVPGVTQPRLVDHRLTCSVQGSIGPLLQVLSATGVIELDSHEQSLEEVFLREFDTAEPVAGR
;
A
#
# COMPACT_ATOMS: atom_id res chain seq x y z
N MET A 1 -18.26 15.79 -24.79
CA MET A 1 -18.79 15.33 -23.50
C MET A 1 -17.56 14.99 -22.71
N SER A 2 -17.34 15.75 -21.97
CA SER A 2 -16.58 16.66 -21.09
C SER A 2 -15.75 15.86 -20.09
N ASP A 3 -14.43 16.17 -20.19
CA ASP A 3 -13.30 15.74 -19.32
C ASP A 3 -13.37 16.36 -17.90
N ASP A 4 -14.35 15.98 -17.09
CA ASP A 4 -14.56 16.67 -15.80
C ASP A 4 -14.60 15.75 -14.56
N ASP A 5 -13.84 14.63 -14.55
CA ASP A 5 -13.91 13.71 -13.40
C ASP A 5 -12.55 13.38 -12.72
N VAL A 6 -11.51 14.19 -12.88
CA VAL A 6 -10.21 13.97 -12.22
C VAL A 6 -9.93 14.88 -11.03
N MET A 7 -10.81 15.86 -10.76
CA MET A 7 -10.63 16.78 -9.63
C MET A 7 -11.72 16.59 -8.56
N ALA A 8 -11.60 15.59 -7.71
CA ALA A 8 -12.30 15.60 -6.43
C ALA A 8 -11.58 16.60 -5.51
N PHE A 9 -12.07 17.84 -5.49
CA PHE A 9 -11.65 18.86 -4.51
C PHE A 9 -12.18 18.46 -3.14
N ASP A 10 -11.25 18.23 -2.20
CA ASP A 10 -11.56 18.11 -0.78
C ASP A 10 -11.99 19.49 -0.26
N THR A 11 -13.28 19.67 0.03
CA THR A 11 -13.89 20.92 0.51
C THR A 11 -13.79 21.03 2.03
N ASP A 12 -12.59 20.88 2.60
CA ASP A 12 -12.36 21.32 3.98
C ASP A 12 -11.00 22.02 4.10
N THR A 13 -11.08 23.33 4.45
CA THR A 13 -10.01 24.30 4.62
C THR A 13 -9.36 24.85 3.34
N GLY A 14 -9.75 26.05 2.95
CA GLY A 14 -9.40 26.86 1.80
C GLY A 14 -7.92 27.23 1.54
N VAL A 15 -6.98 26.29 1.70
CA VAL A 15 -5.63 26.33 1.09
C VAL A 15 -5.28 24.88 0.77
N ALA A 16 -5.27 24.51 -0.50
CA ALA A 16 -4.83 23.19 -0.93
C ALA A 16 -3.38 22.94 -0.44
N ALA A 17 -3.22 22.12 0.57
CA ALA A 17 -1.89 21.77 1.10
C ALA A 17 -1.07 21.11 -0.01
N VAL A 18 0.14 21.66 -0.29
CA VAL A 18 1.04 21.13 -1.31
C VAL A 18 1.33 19.66 -1.01
N PRO A 19 1.06 18.74 -1.94
CA PRO A 19 1.31 17.31 -1.72
C PRO A 19 2.81 17.06 -1.51
N VAL A 20 3.13 16.03 -0.72
CA VAL A 20 4.53 15.65 -0.48
C VAL A 20 5.13 14.98 -1.72
N VAL A 21 4.34 14.19 -2.44
CA VAL A 21 4.71 13.64 -3.76
C VAL A 21 3.64 14.03 -4.76
N ALA A 22 4.04 14.49 -5.93
CA ALA A 22 3.16 14.76 -7.07
C ALA A 22 3.82 14.25 -8.35
N CYS A 23 3.11 13.41 -9.10
CA CYS A 23 3.47 12.97 -10.44
C CYS A 23 2.45 13.52 -11.43
N SER A 24 2.94 14.01 -12.56
CA SER A 24 2.11 14.52 -13.66
C SER A 24 2.60 13.94 -14.98
N GLU A 25 1.74 13.18 -15.64
CA GLU A 25 1.99 12.52 -16.93
C GLU A 25 3.32 11.73 -16.97
N LEU A 26 3.76 11.23 -15.81
CA LEU A 26 5.09 10.66 -15.64
C LEU A 26 5.21 9.38 -16.48
N THR A 27 6.12 9.40 -17.47
CA THR A 27 6.28 8.31 -18.43
C THR A 27 7.74 7.91 -18.55
N LYS A 28 8.00 6.59 -18.52
CA LYS A 28 9.28 5.96 -18.85
C LYS A 28 9.01 4.71 -19.65
N ASP A 29 9.40 4.70 -20.91
CA ASP A 29 9.26 3.57 -21.81
C ASP A 29 10.60 2.85 -22.01
N PHE A 30 10.66 1.57 -21.69
CA PHE A 30 11.81 0.70 -21.96
C PHE A 30 11.65 -0.11 -23.23
N GLY A 31 10.59 0.15 -24.00
CA GLY A 31 10.24 -0.59 -25.21
C GLY A 31 9.48 -1.89 -24.92
N GLY A 32 8.72 -2.34 -25.93
CA GLY A 32 7.93 -3.58 -25.84
C GLY A 32 6.81 -3.55 -24.80
N GLY A 33 6.25 -2.37 -24.51
CA GLY A 33 5.18 -2.20 -23.51
C GLY A 33 5.67 -2.27 -22.05
N ARG A 34 6.98 -2.25 -21.82
CA ARG A 34 7.58 -2.25 -20.48
C ARG A 34 7.89 -0.82 -20.05
N GLY A 35 7.43 -0.46 -18.87
CA GLY A 35 7.67 0.88 -18.36
C GLY A 35 6.55 1.39 -17.47
N VAL A 36 6.42 2.70 -17.40
CA VAL A 36 5.31 3.42 -16.79
C VAL A 36 4.83 4.49 -17.75
N PHE A 37 3.52 4.70 -17.81
CA PHE A 37 2.89 5.50 -18.84
C PHE A 37 1.82 6.41 -18.25
N ASP A 38 2.01 7.71 -18.43
CA ASP A 38 1.07 8.75 -18.04
C ASP A 38 0.58 8.58 -16.59
N LEU A 39 1.54 8.48 -15.64
CA LEU A 39 1.20 8.35 -14.24
C LEU A 39 0.85 9.70 -13.65
N ASP A 40 -0.37 9.80 -13.12
CA ASP A 40 -0.89 10.94 -12.39
C ASP A 40 -1.32 10.49 -11.00
N PHE A 41 -0.63 10.96 -9.96
CA PHE A 41 -1.02 10.73 -8.57
C PHE A 41 -0.35 11.70 -7.61
N THR A 42 -0.94 11.83 -6.44
CA THR A 42 -0.41 12.64 -5.34
C THR A 42 -0.39 11.88 -4.03
N VAL A 43 0.62 12.17 -3.19
CA VAL A 43 0.70 11.70 -1.80
C VAL A 43 0.61 12.92 -0.88
N ARG A 44 -0.35 12.90 0.03
CA ARG A 44 -0.62 13.97 0.97
C ARG A 44 0.38 13.93 2.13
N ARG A 45 0.55 15.05 2.82
CA ARG A 45 1.39 15.09 4.02
C ARG A 45 0.80 14.23 5.14
N GLY A 46 1.64 13.41 5.77
CA GLY A 46 1.28 12.58 6.93
C GLY A 46 0.45 11.34 6.60
N GLU A 47 0.14 11.07 5.31
CA GLU A 47 -0.54 9.84 4.93
C GLU A 47 0.44 8.69 4.65
N THR A 48 -0.05 7.49 4.84
CA THR A 48 0.55 6.26 4.30
C THR A 48 -0.15 5.88 3.01
N PHE A 49 0.57 6.01 1.90
CA PHE A 49 0.06 5.74 0.55
C PHE A 49 0.65 4.45 -0.02
N GLY A 50 -0.21 3.52 -0.38
CA GLY A 50 0.16 2.24 -0.98
C GLY A 50 0.17 2.29 -2.51
N PHE A 51 1.26 1.82 -3.13
CA PHE A 51 1.38 1.68 -4.58
C PHE A 51 1.34 0.19 -4.92
N VAL A 52 0.15 -0.32 -5.29
CA VAL A 52 -0.17 -1.75 -5.29
C VAL A 52 -0.34 -2.28 -6.69
N GLY A 53 0.20 -3.46 -6.96
CA GLY A 53 0.04 -4.13 -8.24
C GLY A 53 0.94 -5.35 -8.39
N PRO A 54 0.72 -6.18 -9.41
CA PRO A 54 1.50 -7.37 -9.66
C PRO A 54 2.97 -7.05 -9.97
N ASN A 55 3.81 -8.08 -9.98
CA ASN A 55 5.19 -7.94 -10.44
C ASN A 55 5.22 -7.47 -11.89
N GLY A 56 6.10 -6.51 -12.18
CA GLY A 56 6.19 -5.89 -13.50
C GLY A 56 5.18 -4.75 -13.76
N ALA A 57 4.28 -4.43 -12.81
CA ALA A 57 3.30 -3.35 -12.96
C ALA A 57 3.89 -1.93 -13.08
N GLY A 58 5.20 -1.76 -12.81
CA GLY A 58 5.86 -0.45 -12.87
C GLY A 58 6.18 0.17 -11.52
N LYS A 59 5.90 -0.49 -10.38
CA LYS A 59 6.09 0.04 -9.02
C LYS A 59 7.53 0.52 -8.77
N THR A 60 8.49 -0.38 -8.90
CA THR A 60 9.92 -0.07 -8.72
C THR A 60 10.40 0.98 -9.73
N THR A 61 9.90 0.96 -10.97
CA THR A 61 10.23 1.98 -11.97
C THR A 61 9.77 3.36 -11.51
N THR A 62 8.54 3.48 -11.02
CA THR A 62 8.00 4.73 -10.48
C THR A 62 8.86 5.23 -9.32
N ILE A 63 9.19 4.37 -8.37
CA ILE A 63 10.07 4.72 -7.24
C ILE A 63 11.45 5.18 -7.72
N ARG A 64 12.04 4.50 -8.71
CA ARG A 64 13.32 4.92 -9.30
C ARG A 64 13.27 6.29 -9.96
N LEU A 65 12.16 6.65 -10.60
CA LEU A 65 11.94 7.98 -11.17
C LEU A 65 11.81 9.05 -10.07
N LEU A 66 11.06 8.78 -9.00
CA LEU A 66 10.94 9.67 -7.83
C LEU A 66 12.30 9.94 -7.16
N MET A 67 13.16 8.92 -7.11
CA MET A 67 14.48 8.98 -6.47
C MET A 67 15.60 9.44 -7.41
N ASP A 68 15.30 9.90 -8.64
CA ASP A 68 16.30 10.27 -9.65
C ASP A 68 17.36 9.17 -9.87
N LEU A 69 16.91 7.91 -9.85
CA LEU A 69 17.70 6.74 -10.24
C LEU A 69 17.41 6.32 -11.68
N ALA A 70 16.37 6.87 -12.27
CA ALA A 70 16.02 6.80 -13.68
C ALA A 70 15.41 8.15 -14.08
N ARG A 71 15.52 8.50 -15.37
CA ARG A 71 14.93 9.74 -15.89
C ARG A 71 13.66 9.44 -16.67
N PRO A 72 12.60 10.22 -16.49
CA PRO A 72 11.41 10.09 -17.30
C PRO A 72 11.69 10.51 -18.76
N ASP A 73 10.93 9.94 -19.68
CA ASP A 73 10.92 10.35 -21.08
C ASP A 73 9.95 11.51 -21.32
N ARG A 74 8.87 11.58 -20.50
CA ARG A 74 7.88 12.66 -20.47
C ARG A 74 7.33 12.84 -19.06
N GLY A 75 6.66 13.97 -18.84
CA GLY A 75 6.08 14.30 -17.55
C GLY A 75 7.14 14.67 -16.52
N HIS A 76 6.72 14.82 -15.29
CA HIS A 76 7.60 15.21 -14.18
C HIS A 76 7.10 14.66 -12.85
N ALA A 77 8.02 14.58 -11.88
CA ALA A 77 7.71 14.27 -10.50
C ALA A 77 8.25 15.37 -9.58
N ARG A 78 7.48 15.72 -8.56
CA ARG A 78 7.89 16.65 -7.52
C ARG A 78 7.76 16.02 -6.15
N LEU A 79 8.77 16.25 -5.31
CA LEU A 79 8.76 15.86 -3.91
C LEU A 79 8.95 17.12 -3.05
N PHE A 80 8.04 17.34 -2.11
CA PHE A 80 8.02 18.56 -1.28
C PHE A 80 7.90 19.85 -2.12
N GLY A 81 7.31 19.79 -3.31
CA GLY A 81 7.25 20.91 -4.28
C GLY A 81 8.53 21.08 -5.12
N LEU A 82 9.62 20.37 -4.80
CA LEU A 82 10.90 20.40 -5.51
C LEU A 82 10.89 19.41 -6.67
N ASP A 83 11.58 19.72 -7.76
CA ASP A 83 11.70 18.82 -8.91
C ASP A 83 12.59 17.61 -8.57
N SER A 84 12.13 16.39 -8.86
CA SER A 84 12.80 15.15 -8.47
C SER A 84 14.20 15.00 -9.06
N HIS A 85 14.49 15.67 -10.18
CA HIS A 85 15.78 15.62 -10.86
C HIS A 85 16.68 16.79 -10.47
N THR A 86 16.25 18.04 -10.68
CA THR A 86 17.11 19.21 -10.45
C THR A 86 17.43 19.42 -8.99
N ASP A 87 16.53 19.06 -8.09
CA ASP A 87 16.65 19.24 -6.64
C ASP A 87 16.94 17.92 -5.89
N SER A 88 17.41 16.87 -6.61
CA SER A 88 17.47 15.50 -6.07
C SER A 88 18.32 15.39 -4.79
N VAL A 89 19.37 16.19 -4.63
CA VAL A 89 20.19 16.20 -3.41
C VAL A 89 19.44 16.74 -2.20
N ALA A 90 18.68 17.84 -2.38
CA ALA A 90 17.87 18.43 -1.32
C ALA A 90 16.74 17.47 -0.90
N ILE A 91 16.10 16.83 -1.88
CA ILE A 91 15.07 15.82 -1.66
C ILE A 91 15.62 14.63 -0.89
N LYS A 92 16.73 14.02 -1.34
CA LYS A 92 17.32 12.82 -0.74
C LYS A 92 17.77 13.00 0.71
N ARG A 93 18.04 14.23 1.14
CA ARG A 93 18.34 14.54 2.57
C ARG A 93 17.11 14.31 3.46
N ARG A 94 15.92 14.49 2.92
CA ARG A 94 14.63 14.43 3.63
C ARG A 94 13.92 13.08 3.44
N VAL A 95 14.46 12.20 2.57
CA VAL A 95 13.85 10.93 2.21
C VAL A 95 14.59 9.77 2.86
N GLY A 96 13.84 8.87 3.49
CA GLY A 96 14.27 7.52 3.83
C GLY A 96 13.89 6.56 2.71
N TYR A 97 14.87 5.88 2.13
CA TYR A 97 14.65 5.02 0.97
C TYR A 97 15.07 3.58 1.23
N LEU A 98 14.13 2.66 1.02
CA LEU A 98 14.40 1.22 0.96
C LEU A 98 14.21 0.76 -0.49
N PRO A 99 15.27 0.36 -1.21
CA PRO A 99 15.15 -0.20 -2.54
C PRO A 99 14.66 -1.66 -2.50
N GLY A 100 13.91 -2.08 -3.53
CA GLY A 100 13.48 -3.48 -3.68
C GLY A 100 14.63 -4.47 -3.90
N GLU A 101 15.74 -4.00 -4.48
CA GLU A 101 16.99 -4.74 -4.59
C GLU A 101 18.04 -4.10 -3.69
N LEU A 102 18.47 -4.81 -2.65
CA LEU A 102 19.43 -4.31 -1.69
C LEU A 102 20.86 -4.28 -2.24
N VAL A 103 21.56 -3.16 -1.99
CA VAL A 103 22.98 -3.01 -2.35
C VAL A 103 23.81 -4.05 -1.61
N GLN A 104 24.75 -4.68 -2.31
CA GLN A 104 25.66 -5.66 -1.71
C GLN A 104 26.85 -4.96 -1.05
N TRP A 105 27.10 -5.26 0.22
CA TRP A 105 28.21 -4.71 1.02
C TRP A 105 29.16 -5.83 1.43
N PRO A 106 30.16 -6.19 0.62
CA PRO A 106 31.06 -7.28 0.96
C PRO A 106 31.99 -6.94 2.12
N ARG A 107 32.25 -7.93 3.00
CA ARG A 107 33.28 -7.93 4.05
C ARG A 107 33.14 -6.89 5.17
N VAL A 108 32.07 -6.15 5.27
CA VAL A 108 31.79 -5.18 6.35
C VAL A 108 30.65 -5.65 7.23
N THR A 109 30.59 -5.19 8.48
CA THR A 109 29.47 -5.49 9.39
C THR A 109 28.28 -4.61 9.11
N ALA A 110 27.08 -5.06 9.56
CA ALA A 110 25.84 -4.27 9.49
C ALA A 110 26.00 -2.91 10.18
N GLY A 111 26.59 -2.90 11.36
CA GLY A 111 26.88 -1.65 12.10
C GLY A 111 27.83 -0.71 11.36
N TYR A 112 28.85 -1.24 10.68
CA TYR A 112 29.74 -0.41 9.86
C TYR A 112 28.96 0.26 8.71
N VAL A 113 28.10 -0.49 8.01
CA VAL A 113 27.26 0.06 6.93
C VAL A 113 26.41 1.20 7.44
N LEU A 114 25.68 0.99 8.56
CA LEU A 114 24.81 2.02 9.14
C LEU A 114 25.61 3.24 9.62
N GLY A 115 26.74 3.04 10.29
CA GLY A 115 27.62 4.13 10.74
C GLY A 115 28.17 4.96 9.58
N MET A 116 28.60 4.31 8.49
CA MET A 116 29.06 5.00 7.28
C MET A 116 27.93 5.83 6.65
N LEU A 117 26.74 5.25 6.51
CA LEU A 117 25.57 5.96 5.94
C LEU A 117 25.08 7.09 6.84
N ALA A 118 25.15 6.92 8.17
CA ALA A 118 24.88 7.97 9.13
C ALA A 118 25.89 9.12 8.98
N GLY A 119 27.16 8.81 8.83
CA GLY A 119 28.23 9.81 8.60
C GLY A 119 28.02 10.63 7.33
N LEU A 120 27.57 10.02 6.22
CA LEU A 120 27.24 10.71 4.97
C LEU A 120 26.07 11.69 5.10
N ARG A 121 25.21 11.50 6.12
CA ARG A 121 24.10 12.40 6.45
C ARG A 121 24.46 13.51 7.45
N GLY A 122 25.71 13.53 7.95
CA GLY A 122 26.16 14.46 8.98
C GLY A 122 25.89 13.98 10.40
N GLY A 123 25.59 12.70 10.57
CA GLY A 123 25.25 12.04 11.83
C GLY A 123 23.75 11.72 11.95
N VAL A 124 23.42 10.84 12.88
CA VAL A 124 22.06 10.47 13.27
C VAL A 124 22.02 10.29 14.79
N ASP A 125 20.83 10.21 15.37
CA ASP A 125 20.62 9.83 16.76
C ASP A 125 20.98 8.34 16.92
N GLU A 126 22.16 8.05 17.50
CA GLU A 126 22.66 6.68 17.69
C GLU A 126 21.72 5.86 18.61
N THR A 127 21.13 6.47 19.61
CA THR A 127 20.18 5.79 20.49
C THR A 127 18.97 5.31 19.72
N TYR A 128 18.46 6.17 18.84
CA TYR A 128 17.34 5.79 17.96
C TYR A 128 17.73 4.71 16.95
N LEU A 129 18.93 4.80 16.36
CA LEU A 129 19.45 3.78 15.44
C LEU A 129 19.51 2.41 16.14
N HIS A 130 20.07 2.35 17.35
CA HIS A 130 20.14 1.11 18.13
C HIS A 130 18.74 0.60 18.49
N THR A 131 17.84 1.48 18.89
CA THR A 131 16.43 1.10 19.16
C THR A 131 15.78 0.44 17.94
N LEU A 132 15.98 0.98 16.75
CA LEU A 132 15.46 0.38 15.50
C LEU A 132 16.07 -0.99 15.23
N ALA A 133 17.40 -1.13 15.43
CA ALA A 133 18.09 -2.39 15.24
C ALA A 133 17.62 -3.46 16.24
N ASP A 134 17.44 -3.10 17.51
CA ASP A 134 16.94 -3.99 18.56
C ASP A 134 15.50 -4.44 18.30
N ASN A 135 14.62 -3.51 17.93
CA ASN A 135 13.23 -3.82 17.59
C ASN A 135 13.14 -4.83 16.44
N LEU A 136 13.99 -4.69 15.44
CA LEU A 136 14.07 -5.61 14.30
C LEU A 136 14.95 -6.84 14.58
N GLN A 137 15.53 -6.97 15.78
CA GLN A 137 16.43 -8.07 16.15
C GLN A 137 17.59 -8.21 15.14
N LEU A 138 18.18 -7.09 14.74
CA LEU A 138 19.29 -7.03 13.80
C LEU A 138 20.62 -7.04 14.57
N ASP A 139 21.43 -8.07 14.35
CA ASP A 139 22.78 -8.15 14.89
C ASP A 139 23.73 -7.23 14.07
N LEU A 140 24.09 -6.09 14.66
CA LEU A 140 24.97 -5.09 14.06
C LEU A 140 26.42 -5.56 13.93
N GLY A 141 26.86 -6.56 14.71
CA GLY A 141 28.20 -7.15 14.66
C GLY A 141 28.39 -8.12 13.51
N ARG A 142 27.30 -8.64 12.95
CA ARG A 142 27.35 -9.65 11.89
C ARG A 142 27.80 -9.03 10.55
N ARG A 143 28.62 -9.77 9.78
CA ARG A 143 29.05 -9.33 8.44
C ARG A 143 27.85 -9.35 7.48
N TYR A 144 27.78 -8.36 6.60
CA TYR A 144 26.68 -8.23 5.64
C TYR A 144 26.53 -9.48 4.76
N GLN A 145 27.64 -10.07 4.30
CA GLN A 145 27.60 -11.28 3.47
C GLN A 145 27.00 -12.50 4.17
N ASP A 146 27.05 -12.54 5.52
CA ASP A 146 26.57 -13.64 6.35
C ASP A 146 25.12 -13.42 6.83
N LEU A 147 24.52 -12.28 6.45
CA LEU A 147 23.12 -11.98 6.72
C LEU A 147 22.22 -12.76 5.77
N SER A 148 21.14 -13.35 6.32
CA SER A 148 20.02 -13.86 5.51
C SER A 148 19.36 -12.73 4.73
N HIS A 149 18.55 -13.08 3.73
CA HIS A 149 17.77 -12.08 2.98
C HIS A 149 16.91 -11.21 3.91
N GLY A 150 16.18 -11.82 4.85
CA GLY A 150 15.38 -11.08 5.83
C GLY A 150 16.20 -10.14 6.73
N ASN A 151 17.42 -10.55 7.15
CA ASN A 151 18.29 -9.65 7.92
C ASN A 151 18.87 -8.51 7.08
N LYS A 152 19.13 -8.72 5.79
CA LYS A 152 19.46 -7.62 4.86
C LYS A 152 18.30 -6.65 4.69
N GLN A 153 17.08 -7.16 4.64
CA GLN A 153 15.87 -6.35 4.61
C GLN A 153 15.73 -5.50 5.88
N LYS A 154 15.93 -6.09 7.06
CA LYS A 154 15.96 -5.38 8.35
C LYS A 154 17.01 -4.28 8.36
N LEU A 155 18.22 -4.53 7.85
CA LEU A 155 19.26 -3.51 7.71
C LEU A 155 18.79 -2.35 6.81
N GLY A 156 18.18 -2.65 5.68
CA GLY A 156 17.62 -1.64 4.79
C GLY A 156 16.52 -0.81 5.45
N LEU A 157 15.67 -1.43 6.28
CA LEU A 157 14.67 -0.71 7.08
C LEU A 157 15.34 0.23 8.10
N VAL A 158 16.30 -0.25 8.89
CA VAL A 158 17.05 0.64 9.82
C VAL A 158 17.64 1.82 9.07
N GLN A 159 18.32 1.58 7.93
CA GLN A 159 18.88 2.62 7.08
C GLN A 159 17.83 3.66 6.65
N ALA A 160 16.62 3.21 6.25
CA ALA A 160 15.56 4.10 5.78
C ALA A 160 15.00 4.98 6.91
N PHE A 161 14.90 4.45 8.14
CA PHE A 161 14.27 5.13 9.28
C PHE A 161 15.23 5.93 10.16
N MET A 162 16.53 5.57 10.23
CA MET A 162 17.47 6.03 11.26
C MET A 162 17.65 7.54 11.38
N HIS A 163 17.36 8.32 10.34
CA HIS A 163 17.51 9.78 10.31
C HIS A 163 16.17 10.53 10.43
N ARG A 164 15.09 9.83 10.83
CA ARG A 164 13.73 10.40 11.01
C ARG A 164 13.29 11.24 9.80
N PRO A 165 13.17 10.64 8.60
CA PRO A 165 12.88 11.36 7.38
C PRO A 165 11.47 11.95 7.37
N ASP A 166 11.27 13.03 6.57
CA ASP A 166 9.95 13.60 6.31
C ASP A 166 9.09 12.70 5.39
N LEU A 167 9.76 11.91 4.53
CA LEU A 167 9.12 10.98 3.59
C LEU A 167 9.88 9.65 3.60
N LEU A 168 9.16 8.57 3.79
CA LEU A 168 9.63 7.20 3.59
C LEU A 168 9.17 6.71 2.22
N ILE A 169 10.09 6.26 1.37
CA ILE A 169 9.80 5.56 0.10
C ILE A 169 10.33 4.15 0.24
N LEU A 170 9.42 3.17 0.28
CA LEU A 170 9.73 1.79 0.62
C LEU A 170 9.26 0.84 -0.49
N ASP A 171 10.20 0.20 -1.16
CA ASP A 171 9.91 -0.75 -2.24
C ASP A 171 9.89 -2.18 -1.68
N GLU A 172 8.70 -2.81 -1.63
CA GLU A 172 8.43 -4.15 -1.09
C GLU A 172 9.02 -4.35 0.33
N PRO A 173 8.68 -3.51 1.32
CA PRO A 173 9.37 -3.46 2.62
C PRO A 173 9.25 -4.73 3.46
N THR A 174 8.21 -5.52 3.27
CA THR A 174 7.91 -6.74 4.03
C THR A 174 8.52 -8.00 3.43
N LEU A 175 9.10 -7.90 2.23
CA LEU A 175 9.66 -9.03 1.51
C LEU A 175 10.76 -9.74 2.35
N GLY A 176 10.55 -11.03 2.65
CA GLY A 176 11.48 -11.85 3.42
C GLY A 176 11.45 -11.61 4.94
N LEU A 177 10.51 -10.81 5.44
CA LEU A 177 10.23 -10.70 6.87
C LEU A 177 9.23 -11.79 7.31
N ASP A 178 9.49 -12.38 8.47
CA ASP A 178 8.50 -13.23 9.11
C ASP A 178 7.30 -12.42 9.67
N PRO A 179 6.16 -13.05 10.00
CA PRO A 179 4.96 -12.33 10.44
C PRO A 179 5.16 -11.48 11.71
N LEU A 180 6.09 -11.86 12.60
CA LEU A 180 6.38 -11.09 13.80
C LEU A 180 7.12 -9.78 13.41
N MET A 181 8.10 -9.89 12.54
CA MET A 181 8.86 -8.72 12.06
C MET A 181 8.01 -7.80 11.16
N GLN A 182 7.04 -8.34 10.44
CA GLN A 182 6.06 -7.52 9.73
C GLN A 182 5.23 -6.66 10.69
N ARG A 183 4.81 -7.20 11.84
CA ARG A 183 4.12 -6.41 12.89
C ARG A 183 5.01 -5.31 13.44
N VAL A 184 6.28 -5.62 13.76
CA VAL A 184 7.26 -4.62 14.21
C VAL A 184 7.41 -3.50 13.17
N PHE A 185 7.53 -3.86 11.89
CA PHE A 185 7.58 -2.88 10.80
C PHE A 185 6.32 -2.00 10.74
N HIS A 186 5.12 -2.58 10.90
CA HIS A 186 3.87 -1.81 10.95
C HIS A 186 3.84 -0.83 12.13
N ASP A 187 4.36 -1.22 13.30
CA ASP A 187 4.46 -0.33 14.46
C ASP A 187 5.49 0.80 14.23
N MET A 188 6.60 0.50 13.54
CA MET A 188 7.56 1.52 13.12
C MET A 188 6.93 2.53 12.16
N LEU A 189 6.12 2.07 11.18
CA LEU A 189 5.38 2.96 10.28
C LEU A 189 4.41 3.86 11.04
N ARG A 190 3.58 3.29 11.92
CA ARG A 190 2.63 4.06 12.74
C ARG A 190 3.33 5.12 13.61
N SER A 191 4.48 4.75 14.21
CA SER A 191 5.27 5.68 15.01
C SER A 191 5.84 6.81 14.15
N ALA A 192 6.32 6.51 12.94
CA ALA A 192 6.85 7.52 12.03
C ALA A 192 5.76 8.47 11.53
N THR A 193 4.58 7.95 11.14
CA THR A 193 3.45 8.79 10.69
C THR A 193 2.87 9.62 11.83
N ALA A 194 2.77 9.08 13.05
CA ALA A 194 2.38 9.83 14.23
C ALA A 194 3.36 10.98 14.55
N ALA A 195 4.65 10.83 14.19
CA ALA A 195 5.67 11.88 14.27
C ALA A 195 5.63 12.87 13.09
N GLY A 196 4.70 12.71 12.14
CA GLY A 196 4.51 13.60 10.98
C GLY A 196 5.17 13.16 9.68
N ALA A 197 5.80 12.00 9.64
CA ALA A 197 6.34 11.47 8.38
C ALA A 197 5.22 11.07 7.41
N THR A 198 5.51 11.20 6.12
CA THR A 198 4.68 10.69 5.03
C THR A 198 5.29 9.39 4.53
N VAL A 199 4.46 8.44 4.09
CA VAL A 199 4.94 7.14 3.59
C VAL A 199 4.38 6.86 2.20
N LEU A 200 5.26 6.47 1.28
CA LEU A 200 4.92 5.83 0.01
C LEU A 200 5.53 4.43 0.04
N LEU A 201 4.71 3.41 0.04
CA LEU A 201 5.19 2.03 -0.01
C LEU A 201 4.62 1.27 -1.21
N SER A 202 5.44 0.42 -1.81
CA SER A 202 4.98 -0.52 -2.83
C SER A 202 4.74 -1.90 -2.22
N SER A 203 3.74 -2.61 -2.71
CA SER A 203 3.54 -4.03 -2.42
C SER A 203 2.78 -4.72 -3.56
N HIS A 204 2.98 -6.02 -3.68
CA HIS A 204 2.13 -6.88 -4.50
C HIS A 204 1.11 -7.66 -3.66
N VAL A 205 1.18 -7.52 -2.32
CA VAL A 205 0.28 -8.18 -1.35
C VAL A 205 -0.69 -7.15 -0.78
N LEU A 206 -1.94 -7.24 -1.18
CA LEU A 206 -2.95 -6.24 -0.85
C LEU A 206 -3.30 -6.21 0.64
N SER A 207 -3.35 -7.39 1.31
CA SER A 207 -3.63 -7.50 2.74
C SER A 207 -2.60 -6.79 3.63
N GLU A 208 -1.33 -6.75 3.19
CA GLU A 208 -0.28 -6.00 3.91
C GLU A 208 -0.55 -4.50 3.85
N VAL A 209 -0.87 -3.99 2.65
CA VAL A 209 -1.15 -2.57 2.41
C VAL A 209 -2.41 -2.14 3.15
N GLU A 210 -3.42 -3.01 3.18
CA GLU A 210 -4.68 -2.78 3.87
C GLU A 210 -4.52 -2.49 5.36
N SER A 211 -3.51 -3.09 5.98
CA SER A 211 -3.27 -2.96 7.42
C SER A 211 -2.61 -1.64 7.83
N VAL A 212 -1.98 -0.92 6.89
CA VAL A 212 -1.13 0.25 7.20
C VAL A 212 -1.40 1.49 6.36
N CYS A 213 -2.06 1.37 5.19
CA CYS A 213 -2.28 2.51 4.30
C CYS A 213 -3.61 3.22 4.56
N ASP A 214 -3.64 4.50 4.26
CA ASP A 214 -4.84 5.34 4.26
C ASP A 214 -5.49 5.35 2.87
N ARG A 215 -4.65 5.48 1.84
CA ARG A 215 -5.04 5.48 0.42
C ARG A 215 -4.11 4.59 -0.37
N ILE A 216 -4.61 4.10 -1.49
CA ILE A 216 -3.83 3.28 -2.41
C ILE A 216 -4.01 3.71 -3.86
N ALA A 217 -2.96 3.50 -4.65
CA ALA A 217 -3.02 3.48 -6.10
C ALA A 217 -2.84 2.05 -6.60
N LEU A 218 -3.77 1.62 -7.44
CA LEU A 218 -3.66 0.36 -8.16
C LEU A 218 -2.93 0.57 -9.47
N VAL A 219 -1.87 -0.21 -9.66
CA VAL A 219 -1.01 -0.11 -10.82
C VAL A 219 -1.04 -1.42 -11.60
N ARG A 220 -1.26 -1.32 -12.89
CA ARG A 220 -1.18 -2.45 -13.81
C ARG A 220 -0.71 -1.98 -15.18
N ASP A 221 0.16 -2.75 -15.81
CA ASP A 221 0.69 -2.47 -17.15
C ASP A 221 1.30 -1.06 -17.25
N GLY A 222 2.01 -0.63 -16.21
CA GLY A 222 2.65 0.67 -16.15
C GLY A 222 1.71 1.87 -15.99
N ARG A 223 0.44 1.67 -15.67
CA ARG A 223 -0.56 2.73 -15.51
C ARG A 223 -1.24 2.68 -14.15
N VAL A 224 -1.57 3.83 -13.61
CA VAL A 224 -2.50 3.91 -12.48
C VAL A 224 -3.90 3.63 -12.99
N ARG A 225 -4.53 2.57 -12.49
CA ARG A 225 -5.89 2.19 -12.86
C ARG A 225 -6.93 2.83 -11.97
N ARG A 226 -6.60 2.99 -10.69
CA ARG A 226 -7.49 3.60 -9.71
C ARG A 226 -6.70 4.14 -8.52
N ILE A 227 -7.21 5.22 -7.92
CA ILE A 227 -6.77 5.72 -6.62
C ILE A 227 -8.00 5.79 -5.74
N GLY A 228 -7.89 5.31 -4.50
CA GLY A 228 -9.01 5.35 -3.55
C GLY A 228 -8.55 5.28 -2.10
N SER A 229 -9.41 5.71 -1.19
CA SER A 229 -9.18 5.50 0.23
C SER A 229 -9.55 4.06 0.60
N LEU A 230 -8.80 3.47 1.53
CA LEU A 230 -9.12 2.12 2.02
C LEU A 230 -10.46 2.08 2.75
N ASN A 231 -10.88 3.17 3.38
CA ASN A 231 -12.19 3.25 4.02
C ASN A 231 -13.33 3.18 2.99
N GLU A 232 -13.22 3.86 1.84
CA GLU A 232 -14.20 3.76 0.75
C GLU A 232 -14.25 2.35 0.15
N LEU A 233 -13.08 1.70 0.02
CA LEU A 233 -13.00 0.35 -0.50
C LEU A 233 -13.61 -0.66 0.48
N ARG A 234 -13.35 -0.50 1.79
CA ARG A 234 -13.97 -1.31 2.84
C ARG A 234 -15.48 -1.15 2.88
N ALA A 235 -15.99 0.08 2.69
CA ALA A 235 -17.45 0.34 2.66
C ALA A 235 -18.16 -0.36 1.49
N LYS A 236 -17.45 -0.71 0.43
CA LYS A 236 -17.96 -1.43 -0.75
C LYS A 236 -17.83 -2.95 -0.64
N ARG A 237 -17.28 -3.47 0.45
CA ARG A 237 -17.12 -4.91 0.64
C ARG A 237 -18.47 -5.60 0.70
N ILE A 238 -18.48 -6.78 0.15
CA ILE A 238 -19.63 -7.67 0.16
C ILE A 238 -19.29 -8.84 1.11
N HIS A 239 -20.16 -9.06 2.08
CA HIS A 239 -20.07 -10.27 2.90
C HIS A 239 -20.80 -11.39 2.16
N ARG A 240 -20.13 -12.50 1.94
CA ARG A 240 -20.78 -13.77 1.60
C ARG A 240 -21.22 -14.41 2.90
N VAL A 241 -22.52 -14.61 3.05
CA VAL A 241 -23.10 -15.24 4.24
C VAL A 241 -23.65 -16.60 3.86
N GLU A 242 -23.22 -17.63 4.59
CA GLU A 242 -23.81 -18.96 4.58
C GLU A 242 -24.38 -19.25 5.96
N ALA A 243 -25.63 -19.66 6.04
CA ALA A 243 -26.26 -20.02 7.31
C ALA A 243 -27.05 -21.31 7.17
N VAL A 244 -26.94 -22.19 8.18
CA VAL A 244 -27.73 -23.42 8.29
C VAL A 244 -28.73 -23.23 9.41
N MET A 245 -30.00 -23.55 9.16
CA MET A 245 -31.11 -23.31 10.11
C MET A 245 -31.92 -24.54 10.39
N THR A 246 -32.56 -24.60 11.57
CA THR A 246 -33.47 -25.68 11.95
C THR A 246 -34.92 -25.42 11.49
N GLY A 247 -35.32 -24.15 11.40
CA GLY A 247 -36.69 -23.75 11.05
C GLY A 247 -36.85 -23.36 9.57
N GLU A 248 -38.07 -23.13 9.18
CA GLU A 248 -38.37 -22.57 7.86
C GLU A 248 -37.95 -21.09 7.80
N LEU A 249 -37.24 -20.70 6.79
CA LEU A 249 -36.83 -19.32 6.53
C LEU A 249 -37.63 -18.77 5.37
N ASP A 250 -38.24 -17.62 5.59
CA ASP A 250 -38.84 -16.83 4.52
C ASP A 250 -37.72 -16.11 3.72
N VAL A 251 -37.50 -16.59 2.50
CA VAL A 251 -36.47 -16.02 1.59
C VAL A 251 -36.83 -14.60 1.15
N ASP A 252 -38.11 -14.28 1.07
CA ASP A 252 -38.60 -12.94 0.71
C ASP A 252 -38.26 -11.94 1.83
N ALA A 253 -38.40 -12.36 3.10
CA ALA A 253 -38.00 -11.55 4.24
C ALA A 253 -36.46 -11.30 4.22
N VAL A 254 -35.65 -12.27 3.82
CA VAL A 254 -34.19 -12.10 3.63
C VAL A 254 -33.89 -11.15 2.47
N ALA A 255 -34.59 -11.30 1.35
CA ALA A 255 -34.41 -10.44 0.16
C ALA A 255 -34.82 -8.98 0.44
N ALA A 256 -35.73 -8.74 1.38
CA ALA A 256 -36.16 -7.40 1.80
C ALA A 256 -35.11 -6.69 2.70
N VAL A 257 -34.11 -7.40 3.24
CA VAL A 257 -33.07 -6.78 4.07
C VAL A 257 -32.19 -5.87 3.22
N PRO A 258 -31.99 -4.59 3.62
CA PRO A 258 -31.16 -3.67 2.88
C PRO A 258 -29.72 -4.20 2.66
N GLY A 259 -29.25 -4.17 1.44
CA GLY A 259 -27.91 -4.63 1.06
C GLY A 259 -27.81 -6.12 0.75
N VAL A 260 -28.83 -6.93 1.02
CA VAL A 260 -28.85 -8.35 0.64
C VAL A 260 -29.11 -8.52 -0.85
N THR A 261 -28.30 -9.35 -1.48
CA THR A 261 -28.43 -9.71 -2.88
C THR A 261 -28.27 -11.23 -3.07
N GLN A 262 -28.93 -11.77 -4.09
CA GLN A 262 -28.86 -13.17 -4.48
C GLN A 262 -29.15 -14.18 -3.33
N PRO A 263 -30.20 -14.00 -2.52
CA PRO A 263 -30.55 -14.98 -1.50
C PRO A 263 -30.98 -16.29 -2.18
N ARG A 264 -30.42 -17.38 -1.72
CA ARG A 264 -30.77 -18.75 -2.15
C ARG A 264 -30.88 -19.64 -0.94
N LEU A 265 -31.97 -20.36 -0.82
CA LEU A 265 -32.22 -21.35 0.21
C LEU A 265 -32.28 -22.73 -0.43
N VAL A 266 -31.41 -23.65 -0.01
CA VAL A 266 -31.40 -25.04 -0.46
C VAL A 266 -31.19 -25.91 0.80
N ASP A 267 -32.09 -26.84 1.07
CA ASP A 267 -31.99 -27.80 2.18
C ASP A 267 -31.60 -27.16 3.53
N HIS A 268 -32.38 -26.13 3.97
CA HIS A 268 -32.10 -25.35 5.18
C HIS A 268 -30.78 -24.55 5.19
N ARG A 269 -30.05 -24.48 4.06
CA ARG A 269 -28.86 -23.68 3.90
C ARG A 269 -29.16 -22.43 3.08
N LEU A 270 -29.07 -21.29 3.75
CA LEU A 270 -29.11 -19.97 3.11
C LEU A 270 -27.72 -19.60 2.59
N THR A 271 -27.66 -19.11 1.37
CA THR A 271 -26.49 -18.39 0.84
C THR A 271 -26.93 -17.04 0.30
N CYS A 272 -26.24 -15.98 0.67
CA CYS A 272 -26.53 -14.64 0.15
C CYS A 272 -25.28 -13.77 0.19
N SER A 273 -25.35 -12.63 -0.51
CA SER A 273 -24.33 -11.58 -0.42
C SER A 273 -24.93 -10.35 0.26
N VAL A 274 -24.19 -9.72 1.16
CA VAL A 274 -24.63 -8.52 1.90
C VAL A 274 -23.61 -7.40 1.68
N GLN A 275 -24.06 -6.28 1.15
CA GLN A 275 -23.24 -5.07 1.07
C GLN A 275 -23.50 -4.21 2.32
N GLY A 276 -22.42 -3.91 3.05
CA GLY A 276 -22.49 -3.14 4.29
C GLY A 276 -22.66 -4.02 5.54
N SER A 277 -23.46 -3.57 6.52
CA SER A 277 -23.62 -4.28 7.80
C SER A 277 -24.46 -5.55 7.68
N ILE A 278 -23.97 -6.67 8.21
CA ILE A 278 -24.73 -7.92 8.32
C ILE A 278 -25.76 -7.91 9.47
N GLY A 279 -25.73 -6.89 10.35
CA GLY A 279 -26.59 -6.81 11.53
C GLY A 279 -28.08 -7.00 11.25
N PRO A 280 -28.68 -6.30 10.26
CA PRO A 280 -30.08 -6.49 9.89
C PRO A 280 -30.43 -7.91 9.41
N LEU A 281 -29.50 -8.56 8.67
CA LEU A 281 -29.66 -9.96 8.27
C LEU A 281 -29.65 -10.89 9.48
N LEU A 282 -28.74 -10.69 10.44
CA LEU A 282 -28.68 -11.49 11.67
C LEU A 282 -29.96 -11.41 12.48
N GLN A 283 -30.64 -10.27 12.51
CA GLN A 283 -31.94 -10.12 13.17
C GLN A 283 -33.02 -11.03 12.54
N VAL A 284 -33.09 -11.09 11.21
CA VAL A 284 -33.99 -11.97 10.50
C VAL A 284 -33.67 -13.44 10.77
N LEU A 285 -32.39 -13.79 10.68
CA LEU A 285 -31.92 -15.17 10.88
C LEU A 285 -32.11 -15.66 12.34
N SER A 286 -32.00 -14.78 13.33
CA SER A 286 -32.12 -15.15 14.75
C SER A 286 -33.49 -15.75 15.10
N ALA A 287 -34.54 -15.42 14.35
CA ALA A 287 -35.90 -15.94 14.57
C ALA A 287 -36.08 -17.39 14.07
N THR A 288 -35.17 -17.92 13.26
CA THR A 288 -35.29 -19.21 12.55
C THR A 288 -34.48 -20.35 13.12
N GLY A 289 -33.74 -20.12 14.22
CA GLY A 289 -32.89 -21.13 14.85
C GLY A 289 -31.64 -21.47 14.02
N VAL A 290 -30.69 -20.55 13.99
CA VAL A 290 -29.41 -20.73 13.30
C VAL A 290 -28.57 -21.77 14.03
N ILE A 291 -28.09 -22.80 13.30
CA ILE A 291 -27.16 -23.84 13.79
C ILE A 291 -25.74 -23.42 13.49
N GLU A 292 -25.51 -22.93 12.27
CA GLU A 292 -24.18 -22.59 11.77
C GLU A 292 -24.28 -21.29 10.97
N LEU A 293 -23.35 -20.39 11.18
CA LEU A 293 -23.25 -19.14 10.43
C LEU A 293 -21.79 -18.92 10.05
N ASP A 294 -21.54 -18.87 8.77
CA ASP A 294 -20.27 -18.43 8.23
C ASP A 294 -20.47 -17.11 7.49
N SER A 295 -19.61 -16.14 7.78
CA SER A 295 -19.62 -14.84 7.09
C SER A 295 -18.23 -14.54 6.60
N HIS A 296 -18.04 -14.67 5.30
CA HIS A 296 -16.77 -14.38 4.65
C HIS A 296 -16.82 -13.00 3.99
N GLU A 297 -16.04 -12.08 4.52
CA GLU A 297 -15.86 -10.76 3.92
C GLU A 297 -15.02 -10.91 2.65
N GLN A 298 -15.49 -10.39 1.52
CA GLN A 298 -14.67 -10.37 0.30
C GLN A 298 -13.34 -9.69 0.58
N SER A 299 -12.24 -10.33 0.20
CA SER A 299 -10.93 -9.71 0.24
C SER A 299 -10.91 -8.50 -0.71
N LEU A 300 -10.10 -7.50 -0.41
CA LEU A 300 -9.87 -6.41 -1.36
C LEU A 300 -9.37 -6.94 -2.71
N GLU A 301 -8.64 -8.06 -2.73
CA GLU A 301 -8.23 -8.73 -3.96
C GLU A 301 -9.42 -9.14 -4.83
N GLU A 302 -10.46 -9.70 -4.24
CA GLU A 302 -11.69 -10.07 -4.96
C GLU A 302 -12.47 -8.84 -5.44
N VAL A 303 -12.52 -7.77 -4.64
CA VAL A 303 -13.11 -6.50 -5.04
C VAL A 303 -12.33 -5.93 -6.24
N PHE A 304 -11.01 -6.00 -6.20
CA PHE A 304 -10.15 -5.54 -7.28
C PHE A 304 -10.25 -6.36 -8.54
N LEU A 305 -10.25 -7.69 -8.44
CA LEU A 305 -10.39 -8.57 -9.60
C LEU A 305 -11.68 -8.27 -10.35
N ARG A 306 -12.79 -8.04 -9.65
CA ARG A 306 -14.06 -7.63 -10.27
C ARG A 306 -13.96 -6.27 -10.99
N GLU A 307 -13.30 -5.29 -10.40
CA GLU A 307 -13.13 -3.98 -11.05
C GLU A 307 -12.18 -4.04 -12.25
N PHE A 308 -11.26 -5.02 -12.30
CA PHE A 308 -10.43 -5.27 -13.47
C PHE A 308 -11.15 -6.03 -14.59
N ASP A 309 -12.08 -6.93 -14.25
CA ASP A 309 -12.84 -7.70 -15.24
C ASP A 309 -13.97 -6.87 -15.88
N THR A 310 -14.46 -5.83 -15.20
CA THR A 310 -15.49 -4.91 -15.72
C THR A 310 -14.93 -3.76 -16.57
N ALA A 311 -13.62 -3.52 -16.56
CA ALA A 311 -12.99 -2.59 -17.48
C ALA A 311 -12.80 -3.28 -18.84
N GLU A 312 -13.65 -2.96 -19.81
CA GLU A 312 -13.57 -3.44 -21.20
C GLU A 312 -12.15 -3.32 -21.77
N PRO A 313 -11.73 -4.28 -22.62
CA PRO A 313 -10.46 -4.16 -23.34
C PRO A 313 -10.52 -2.88 -24.19
N VAL A 314 -9.61 -1.95 -23.95
CA VAL A 314 -9.40 -0.82 -24.86
C VAL A 314 -9.17 -1.40 -26.24
N ALA A 315 -10.17 -1.22 -27.10
CA ALA A 315 -10.12 -1.64 -28.50
C ALA A 315 -8.84 -1.08 -29.12
N GLY A 316 -8.03 -1.98 -29.63
CA GLY A 316 -6.79 -1.66 -30.31
C GLY A 316 -7.03 -0.74 -31.51
N ARG A 317 -6.17 0.23 -31.65
CA ARG A 317 -5.77 0.80 -32.93
C ARG A 317 -4.25 0.94 -32.95
#